data_2674783adcb4ce4cef2d8555297c144a
#
_entry.id   2674783adcb4ce4cef2d8555297c144a
#
_cell.length_a   1.000
_cell.length_b   1.000
_cell.length_c   1.000
_cell.angle_alpha   90.00
_cell.angle_beta   90.00
_cell.angle_gamma   90.00
#
_symmetry.space_group_name_H-M   'P 1'
#
loop_
_entity.id
_entity.type
_entity.pdbx_description
1 polymer ?
#
loop_
_entity_poly.entity_id
_entity_poly.type
_entity_poly.pdbx_seq_one_letter_code
_entity_poly.pdbx_strand_id
1 'polypeptide(L)'
;MQKAEIPGGMYSNMVAQLKQLKAEEILPRAMELIPSVRLAAGLPPLVTPTSQIVGAQAVSCALDEKAGRPMYTTKSSQFVALVKGEYGETPVKIDPEFRFKICGVREEIPYDTSKYQMQPNPELPEAGGVKLAANEKEVLLLELFPMVAKTFLTDQKKKAYEATAAKDTPKTAARSEHKVEAKAITGHKVTAPLPGKIIALKVKVGDKVKAGQEVVILEAMKMENSITSDVA
;
A
#
# COMPACT_ATOMS: atom_id res chain seq x y z
N MET A 1 -22.93 12.40 22.67
CA MET A 1 -22.02 11.84 21.65
C MET A 1 -21.61 12.96 20.73
N GLN A 2 -20.39 13.45 20.81
CA GLN A 2 -19.85 14.37 19.80
C GLN A 2 -19.77 13.59 18.48
N LYS A 3 -20.51 14.03 17.47
CA LYS A 3 -20.37 13.50 16.11
C LYS A 3 -18.93 13.78 15.68
N ALA A 4 -18.20 12.76 15.24
CA ALA A 4 -16.88 12.96 14.68
C ALA A 4 -17.03 13.88 13.45
N GLU A 5 -16.59 15.13 13.60
CA GLU A 5 -16.52 16.07 12.47
C GLU A 5 -15.35 15.64 11.58
N ILE A 6 -15.69 14.99 10.48
CA ILE A 6 -14.70 14.53 9.50
C ILE A 6 -14.92 15.24 8.17
N PRO A 7 -13.85 15.51 7.40
CA PRO A 7 -13.95 16.06 6.06
C PRO A 7 -14.80 15.19 5.15
N GLY A 8 -15.64 15.80 4.32
CA GLY A 8 -16.53 15.07 3.40
C GLY A 8 -15.77 14.13 2.46
N GLY A 9 -14.59 14.51 2.00
CA GLY A 9 -13.73 13.64 1.18
C GLY A 9 -13.23 12.39 1.92
N MET A 10 -12.93 12.51 3.21
CA MET A 10 -12.57 11.37 4.05
C MET A 10 -13.73 10.39 4.18
N TYR A 11 -14.94 10.91 4.49
CA TYR A 11 -16.15 10.11 4.59
C TYR A 11 -16.46 9.37 3.29
N SER A 12 -16.46 10.09 2.15
CA SER A 12 -16.75 9.50 0.85
C SER A 12 -15.78 8.39 0.48
N ASN A 13 -14.49 8.56 0.78
CA ASN A 13 -13.49 7.53 0.56
C ASN A 13 -13.73 6.28 1.42
N MET A 14 -14.04 6.47 2.71
CA MET A 14 -14.34 5.36 3.62
C MET A 14 -15.57 4.57 3.15
N VAL A 15 -16.65 5.27 2.76
CA VAL A 15 -17.87 4.63 2.24
C VAL A 15 -17.59 3.86 0.95
N ALA A 16 -16.93 4.48 -0.02
CA ALA A 16 -16.62 3.85 -1.31
C ALA A 16 -15.83 2.56 -1.12
N GLN A 17 -14.90 2.58 -0.20
CA GLN A 17 -14.06 1.46 0.07
C GLN A 17 -14.77 0.34 0.84
N LEU A 18 -15.52 0.66 1.89
CA LEU A 18 -16.31 -0.33 2.61
C LEU A 18 -17.34 -1.00 1.70
N LYS A 19 -17.87 -0.28 0.69
CA LYS A 19 -18.70 -0.88 -0.36
C LYS A 19 -17.94 -1.89 -1.20
N GLN A 20 -16.72 -1.58 -1.62
CA GLN A 20 -15.87 -2.53 -2.35
C GLN A 20 -15.55 -3.77 -1.51
N LEU A 21 -15.43 -3.60 -0.19
CA LEU A 21 -15.18 -4.66 0.78
C LEU A 21 -16.44 -5.47 1.12
N LYS A 22 -17.64 -5.00 0.70
CA LYS A 22 -18.93 -5.53 1.17
C LYS A 22 -18.99 -5.58 2.71
N ALA A 23 -18.51 -4.54 3.34
CA ALA A 23 -18.35 -4.40 4.80
C ALA A 23 -18.88 -3.05 5.29
N GLU A 24 -19.97 -2.55 4.68
CA GLU A 24 -20.57 -1.26 5.01
C GLU A 24 -21.03 -1.19 6.48
N GLU A 25 -21.35 -2.31 7.08
CA GLU A 25 -21.75 -2.41 8.48
C GLU A 25 -20.65 -1.96 9.47
N ILE A 26 -19.39 -1.91 9.01
CA ILE A 26 -18.25 -1.46 9.83
C ILE A 26 -18.17 0.06 9.93
N LEU A 27 -18.77 0.78 8.99
CA LEU A 27 -18.68 2.24 8.92
C LEU A 27 -19.02 2.96 10.24
N PRO A 28 -20.11 2.63 10.94
CA PRO A 28 -20.42 3.30 12.21
C PRO A 28 -19.31 3.11 13.25
N ARG A 29 -18.77 1.90 13.37
CA ARG A 29 -17.69 1.60 14.31
C ARG A 29 -16.38 2.30 13.93
N ALA A 30 -16.03 2.29 12.67
CA ALA A 30 -14.85 3.03 12.17
C ALA A 30 -14.96 4.53 12.47
N MET A 31 -16.15 5.13 12.29
CA MET A 31 -16.42 6.53 12.62
C MET A 31 -16.24 6.83 14.12
N GLU A 32 -16.69 5.93 15.00
CA GLU A 32 -16.49 6.06 16.44
C GLU A 32 -15.01 5.99 16.84
N LEU A 33 -14.19 5.23 16.10
CA LEU A 33 -12.77 5.06 16.38
C LEU A 33 -11.90 6.22 15.88
N ILE A 34 -12.37 7.05 14.94
CA ILE A 34 -11.59 8.16 14.38
C ILE A 34 -11.01 9.09 15.46
N PRO A 35 -11.77 9.58 16.45
CA PRO A 35 -11.21 10.46 17.48
C PRO A 35 -10.07 9.82 18.28
N SER A 36 -10.22 8.55 18.64
CA SER A 36 -9.20 7.83 19.42
C SER A 36 -7.95 7.52 18.58
N VAL A 37 -8.12 7.10 17.34
CA VAL A 37 -7.01 6.85 16.40
C VAL A 37 -6.26 8.16 16.10
N ARG A 38 -7.00 9.26 15.90
CA ARG A 38 -6.42 10.58 15.68
C ARG A 38 -5.62 11.06 16.89
N LEU A 39 -6.16 10.90 18.10
CA LEU A 39 -5.48 11.26 19.34
C LEU A 39 -4.21 10.43 19.53
N ALA A 40 -4.27 9.13 19.34
CA ALA A 40 -3.13 8.23 19.42
C ALA A 40 -2.02 8.58 18.40
N ALA A 41 -2.39 9.12 17.26
CA ALA A 41 -1.46 9.61 16.23
C ALA A 41 -0.97 11.06 16.46
N GLY A 42 -1.20 11.66 17.63
CA GLY A 42 -0.72 13.00 17.97
C GLY A 42 -1.61 14.14 17.46
N LEU A 43 -2.92 13.90 17.23
CA LEU A 43 -3.90 14.88 16.76
C LEU A 43 -3.52 15.55 15.42
N PRO A 44 -3.09 14.83 14.40
CA PRO A 44 -2.80 15.45 13.12
C PRO A 44 -4.04 16.18 12.56
N PRO A 45 -3.86 17.26 11.79
CA PRO A 45 -4.96 17.93 11.12
C PRO A 45 -5.64 16.96 10.12
N LEU A 46 -6.98 16.96 10.07
CA LEU A 46 -7.73 16.09 9.16
C LEU A 46 -7.80 16.70 7.74
N VAL A 47 -6.64 16.93 7.14
CA VAL A 47 -6.47 17.35 5.74
C VAL A 47 -5.74 16.26 4.97
N THR A 48 -5.73 16.33 3.65
CA THR A 48 -4.96 15.37 2.83
C THR A 48 -3.44 15.59 3.05
N PRO A 49 -2.65 14.54 3.30
CA PRO A 49 -3.01 13.10 3.30
C PRO A 49 -3.46 12.54 4.65
N THR A 50 -3.25 13.25 5.77
CA THR A 50 -3.41 12.75 7.14
C THR A 50 -4.85 12.31 7.45
N SER A 51 -5.87 12.99 6.89
CA SER A 51 -7.26 12.54 7.02
C SER A 51 -7.49 11.13 6.47
N GLN A 52 -6.86 10.81 5.32
CA GLN A 52 -6.96 9.48 4.72
C GLN A 52 -6.20 8.43 5.56
N ILE A 53 -5.03 8.78 6.07
CA ILE A 53 -4.21 7.90 6.93
C ILE A 53 -4.99 7.52 8.20
N VAL A 54 -5.56 8.52 8.89
CA VAL A 54 -6.36 8.29 10.10
C VAL A 54 -7.63 7.50 9.80
N GLY A 55 -8.33 7.84 8.71
CA GLY A 55 -9.56 7.13 8.32
C GLY A 55 -9.30 5.67 7.96
N ALA A 56 -8.27 5.40 7.18
CA ALA A 56 -7.86 4.05 6.83
C ALA A 56 -7.48 3.23 8.06
N GLN A 57 -6.75 3.81 8.99
CA GLN A 57 -6.39 3.11 10.23
C GLN A 57 -7.59 2.86 11.11
N ALA A 58 -8.56 3.77 11.19
CA ALA A 58 -9.80 3.56 11.94
C ALA A 58 -10.62 2.39 11.35
N VAL A 59 -10.71 2.29 10.03
CA VAL A 59 -11.33 1.13 9.37
C VAL A 59 -10.57 -0.16 9.68
N SER A 60 -9.24 -0.14 9.60
CA SER A 60 -8.41 -1.31 9.92
C SER A 60 -8.61 -1.76 11.37
N CYS A 61 -8.67 -0.83 12.32
CA CYS A 61 -8.94 -1.15 13.74
C CYS A 61 -10.35 -1.76 13.93
N ALA A 62 -11.37 -1.22 13.26
CA ALA A 62 -12.72 -1.77 13.33
C ALA A 62 -12.81 -3.18 12.73
N LEU A 63 -12.07 -3.45 11.67
CA LEU A 63 -11.94 -4.79 11.09
C LEU A 63 -11.18 -5.75 12.01
N ASP A 64 -10.12 -5.29 12.67
CA ASP A 64 -9.39 -6.08 13.65
C ASP A 64 -10.31 -6.47 14.82
N GLU A 65 -11.09 -5.52 15.37
CA GLU A 65 -12.07 -5.79 16.42
C GLU A 65 -13.12 -6.82 15.97
N LYS A 66 -13.68 -6.66 14.77
CA LYS A 66 -14.66 -7.62 14.21
C LYS A 66 -14.07 -9.02 14.07
N ALA A 67 -12.78 -9.12 13.76
CA ALA A 67 -12.07 -10.38 13.63
C ALA A 67 -11.55 -10.94 14.98
N GLY A 68 -11.87 -10.30 16.11
CA GLY A 68 -11.39 -10.69 17.45
C GLY A 68 -9.89 -10.42 17.67
N ARG A 69 -9.28 -9.56 16.85
CA ARG A 69 -7.88 -9.20 16.98
C ARG A 69 -7.71 -7.89 17.76
N PRO A 70 -6.58 -7.71 18.45
CA PRO A 70 -6.27 -6.43 19.09
C PRO A 70 -6.22 -5.27 18.07
N MET A 71 -6.66 -4.08 18.49
CA MET A 71 -6.52 -2.86 17.69
C MET A 71 -5.06 -2.65 17.28
N TYR A 72 -4.87 -2.14 16.06
CA TYR A 72 -3.55 -1.90 15.44
C TYR A 72 -2.77 -3.19 15.13
N THR A 73 -3.42 -4.34 15.01
CA THR A 73 -2.82 -5.54 14.41
C THR A 73 -2.56 -5.27 12.93
N THR A 74 -3.54 -4.71 12.23
CA THR A 74 -3.38 -4.25 10.85
C THR A 74 -3.00 -2.77 10.83
N LYS A 75 -1.84 -2.48 10.23
CA LYS A 75 -1.27 -1.12 10.15
C LYS A 75 -0.88 -0.80 8.72
N SER A 76 -1.24 0.39 8.23
CA SER A 76 -0.73 0.88 6.95
C SER A 76 0.68 1.44 7.11
N SER A 77 1.50 1.35 6.05
CA SER A 77 2.84 1.94 6.03
C SER A 77 2.82 3.45 6.32
N GLN A 78 1.81 4.16 5.80
CA GLN A 78 1.63 5.58 6.03
C GLN A 78 1.27 5.90 7.49
N PHE A 79 0.47 5.06 8.16
CA PHE A 79 0.18 5.25 9.58
C PHE A 79 1.44 5.00 10.44
N VAL A 80 2.23 3.99 10.08
CA VAL A 80 3.52 3.74 10.72
C VAL A 80 4.46 4.94 10.54
N ALA A 81 4.58 5.47 9.32
CA ALA A 81 5.40 6.63 9.01
C ALA A 81 4.93 7.91 9.75
N LEU A 82 3.60 8.12 9.85
CA LEU A 82 3.01 9.23 10.61
C LEU A 82 3.39 9.14 12.11
N VAL A 83 3.19 7.97 12.73
CA VAL A 83 3.50 7.75 14.16
C VAL A 83 5.00 7.81 14.42
N LYS A 84 5.82 7.41 13.45
CA LYS A 84 7.28 7.49 13.53
C LYS A 84 7.80 8.94 13.54
N GLY A 85 7.09 9.87 12.87
CA GLY A 85 7.46 11.28 12.78
C GLY A 85 7.90 11.74 11.38
N GLU A 86 7.74 10.88 10.36
CA GLU A 86 8.15 11.19 8.98
C GLU A 86 7.29 12.27 8.31
N TYR A 87 6.14 12.62 8.90
CA TYR A 87 5.25 13.70 8.44
C TYR A 87 5.48 15.04 9.21
N GLY A 88 6.50 15.10 10.06
CA GLY A 88 6.82 16.25 10.90
C GLY A 88 6.17 16.18 12.30
N GLU A 89 6.38 17.23 13.08
CA GLU A 89 5.86 17.31 14.45
C GLU A 89 4.33 17.28 14.49
N THR A 90 3.80 16.53 15.46
CA THR A 90 2.37 16.44 15.71
C THR A 90 1.93 17.44 16.80
N PRO A 91 0.68 17.98 16.73
CA PRO A 91 0.16 18.92 17.72
C PRO A 91 0.21 18.43 19.17
N VAL A 92 0.10 17.12 19.37
CA VAL A 92 0.23 16.47 20.68
C VAL A 92 1.31 15.41 20.58
N LYS A 93 2.16 15.33 21.60
CA LYS A 93 3.20 14.29 21.66
C LYS A 93 2.57 12.90 21.70
N ILE A 94 3.03 12.03 20.82
CA ILE A 94 2.61 10.64 20.77
C ILE A 94 3.25 9.89 21.94
N ASP A 95 2.45 9.07 22.63
CA ASP A 95 2.92 8.19 23.70
C ASP A 95 4.08 7.30 23.20
N PRO A 96 5.25 7.30 23.90
CA PRO A 96 6.42 6.52 23.47
C PRO A 96 6.17 5.01 23.38
N GLU A 97 5.32 4.45 24.27
CA GLU A 97 5.00 3.02 24.23
C GLU A 97 4.04 2.70 23.08
N PHE A 98 3.09 3.60 22.78
CA PHE A 98 2.28 3.47 21.59
C PHE A 98 3.13 3.57 20.31
N ARG A 99 4.07 4.54 20.25
CA ARG A 99 5.00 4.66 19.14
C ARG A 99 5.82 3.38 18.97
N PHE A 100 6.35 2.83 20.06
CA PHE A 100 7.09 1.58 20.01
C PHE A 100 6.24 0.41 19.50
N LYS A 101 4.99 0.29 19.96
CA LYS A 101 4.04 -0.72 19.47
C LYS A 101 3.77 -0.61 17.96
N ILE A 102 3.73 0.60 17.42
CA ILE A 102 3.37 0.84 16.00
C ILE A 102 4.59 0.71 15.09
N CYS A 103 5.71 1.34 15.42
CA CYS A 103 6.87 1.47 14.52
C CYS A 103 8.20 0.95 15.11
N GLY A 104 8.19 0.37 16.31
CA GLY A 104 9.37 -0.25 16.92
C GLY A 104 10.39 0.74 17.51
N VAL A 105 10.07 2.04 17.56
CA VAL A 105 10.92 3.08 18.15
C VAL A 105 10.14 3.92 19.16
N ARG A 106 10.80 4.41 20.21
CA ARG A 106 10.15 5.27 21.22
C ARG A 106 10.29 6.75 20.92
N GLU A 107 11.36 7.13 20.24
CA GLU A 107 11.66 8.49 19.87
C GLU A 107 11.12 8.83 18.48
N GLU A 108 10.85 10.09 18.25
CA GLU A 108 10.47 10.60 16.95
C GLU A 108 11.67 10.58 16.00
N ILE A 109 11.48 10.00 14.83
CA ILE A 109 12.48 9.93 13.78
C ILE A 109 11.93 10.64 12.55
N PRO A 110 12.27 11.93 12.35
CA PRO A 110 11.88 12.67 11.16
C PRO A 110 12.42 12.03 9.89
N TYR A 111 11.73 12.29 8.78
CA TYR A 111 12.23 11.87 7.46
C TYR A 111 13.54 12.62 7.13
N ASP A 112 14.59 11.85 6.89
CA ASP A 112 15.91 12.38 6.53
C ASP A 112 16.05 12.46 5.00
N THR A 113 15.83 13.66 4.46
CA THR A 113 15.93 13.92 3.02
C THR A 113 17.35 13.75 2.47
N SER A 114 18.38 13.84 3.33
CA SER A 114 19.77 13.66 2.89
C SER A 114 20.07 12.22 2.46
N LYS A 115 19.29 11.27 2.92
CA LYS A 115 19.38 9.84 2.59
C LYS A 115 18.54 9.43 1.38
N TYR A 116 17.88 10.40 0.75
CA TYR A 116 17.07 10.10 -0.42
C TYR A 116 17.94 9.56 -1.55
N GLN A 117 17.52 8.45 -2.12
CA GLN A 117 18.15 7.84 -3.30
C GLN A 117 17.14 7.85 -4.44
N MET A 118 17.60 8.28 -5.61
CA MET A 118 16.78 8.23 -6.81
C MET A 118 16.30 6.81 -7.10
N GLN A 119 15.10 6.71 -7.65
CA GLN A 119 14.52 5.41 -8.00
C GLN A 119 15.37 4.71 -9.07
N PRO A 120 15.56 3.38 -8.97
CA PRO A 120 16.25 2.63 -10.01
C PRO A 120 15.58 2.80 -11.38
N ASN A 121 16.39 3.16 -12.38
CA ASN A 121 15.94 3.29 -13.77
C ASN A 121 16.59 2.22 -14.65
N PRO A 122 16.15 0.95 -14.57
CA PRO A 122 16.73 -0.16 -15.30
C PRO A 122 16.42 -0.11 -16.80
N GLU A 123 17.22 -0.81 -17.58
CA GLU A 123 16.87 -1.17 -18.95
C GLU A 123 15.84 -2.29 -18.97
N LEU A 124 14.97 -2.29 -19.97
CA LEU A 124 13.90 -3.26 -20.16
C LEU A 124 14.26 -4.19 -21.33
N PRO A 125 14.84 -5.36 -21.09
CA PRO A 125 15.19 -6.34 -22.13
C PRO A 125 13.96 -6.74 -22.96
N GLU A 126 12.80 -6.89 -22.31
CA GLU A 126 11.52 -7.22 -22.92
C GLU A 126 10.90 -6.11 -23.81
N ALA A 127 11.52 -4.94 -23.84
CA ALA A 127 11.13 -3.80 -24.67
C ALA A 127 12.30 -3.32 -25.56
N GLY A 128 13.20 -4.24 -25.93
CA GLY A 128 14.33 -3.93 -26.78
C GLY A 128 15.50 -3.20 -26.09
N GLY A 129 15.61 -3.32 -24.77
CA GLY A 129 16.71 -2.74 -24.00
C GLY A 129 16.62 -1.23 -23.74
N VAL A 130 15.45 -0.63 -23.95
CA VAL A 130 15.25 0.79 -23.63
C VAL A 130 15.15 1.01 -22.13
N LYS A 131 15.59 2.18 -21.65
CA LYS A 131 15.44 2.57 -20.24
C LYS A 131 13.97 2.66 -19.85
N LEU A 132 13.65 2.25 -18.62
CA LEU A 132 12.31 2.37 -18.06
C LEU A 132 11.79 3.81 -18.14
N ALA A 133 12.58 4.78 -17.69
CA ALA A 133 12.34 6.20 -17.86
C ALA A 133 13.36 6.79 -18.84
N ALA A 134 12.91 7.19 -20.02
CA ALA A 134 13.76 7.64 -21.12
C ALA A 134 13.86 9.17 -21.26
N ASN A 135 13.01 9.91 -20.55
CA ASN A 135 12.98 11.36 -20.58
C ASN A 135 12.66 11.92 -19.17
N GLU A 136 12.85 13.24 -19.00
CA GLU A 136 12.69 13.91 -17.72
C GLU A 136 11.30 13.74 -17.10
N LYS A 137 10.24 13.76 -17.90
CA LYS A 137 8.87 13.55 -17.40
C LYS A 137 8.68 12.13 -16.86
N GLU A 138 9.22 11.14 -17.55
CA GLU A 138 9.17 9.74 -17.10
C GLU A 138 10.02 9.51 -15.85
N VAL A 139 11.17 10.20 -15.74
CA VAL A 139 11.98 10.18 -14.52
C VAL A 139 11.22 10.78 -13.35
N LEU A 140 10.60 11.96 -13.53
CA LEU A 140 9.75 12.57 -12.50
C LEU A 140 8.57 11.68 -12.10
N LEU A 141 7.92 11.03 -13.07
CA LEU A 141 6.87 10.06 -12.77
C LEU A 141 7.37 8.90 -11.93
N LEU A 142 8.56 8.38 -12.27
CA LEU A 142 9.16 7.26 -11.53
C LEU A 142 9.55 7.67 -10.10
N GLU A 143 10.04 8.91 -9.91
CA GLU A 143 10.39 9.45 -8.59
C GLU A 143 9.16 9.71 -7.72
N LEU A 144 8.12 10.32 -8.28
CA LEU A 144 6.93 10.72 -7.52
C LEU A 144 5.97 9.56 -7.25
N PHE A 145 5.92 8.57 -8.16
CA PHE A 145 4.96 7.47 -8.13
C PHE A 145 5.62 6.12 -8.49
N PRO A 146 6.67 5.68 -7.78
CA PRO A 146 7.55 4.61 -8.22
C PRO A 146 6.82 3.31 -8.58
N MET A 147 5.85 2.89 -7.79
CA MET A 147 5.14 1.63 -8.02
C MET A 147 4.24 1.68 -9.26
N VAL A 148 3.42 2.72 -9.36
CA VAL A 148 2.48 2.89 -10.48
C VAL A 148 3.24 3.21 -11.78
N ALA A 149 4.21 4.12 -11.70
CA ALA A 149 5.00 4.53 -12.86
C ALA A 149 5.81 3.36 -13.44
N LYS A 150 6.40 2.53 -12.60
CA LYS A 150 7.15 1.35 -13.06
C LYS A 150 6.28 0.43 -13.92
N THR A 151 5.09 0.08 -13.46
CA THR A 151 4.16 -0.77 -14.22
C THR A 151 3.70 -0.07 -15.50
N PHE A 152 3.25 1.18 -15.39
CA PHE A 152 2.76 1.96 -16.51
C PHE A 152 3.80 2.16 -17.62
N LEU A 153 5.01 2.59 -17.26
CA LEU A 153 6.09 2.81 -18.21
C LEU A 153 6.56 1.50 -18.86
N THR A 154 6.65 0.42 -18.08
CA THR A 154 6.98 -0.91 -18.63
C THR A 154 5.96 -1.34 -19.67
N ASP A 155 4.67 -1.23 -19.37
CA ASP A 155 3.60 -1.60 -20.31
C ASP A 155 3.60 -0.72 -21.56
N GLN A 156 3.85 0.59 -21.41
CA GLN A 156 3.98 1.51 -22.54
C GLN A 156 5.16 1.13 -23.45
N LYS A 157 6.34 0.88 -22.86
CA LYS A 157 7.55 0.52 -23.63
C LYS A 157 7.37 -0.81 -24.34
N LYS A 158 6.76 -1.82 -23.70
CA LYS A 158 6.44 -3.11 -24.34
C LYS A 158 5.50 -2.94 -25.53
N LYS A 159 4.40 -2.22 -25.37
CA LYS A 159 3.45 -1.95 -26.45
C LYS A 159 4.11 -1.21 -27.62
N ALA A 160 4.96 -0.23 -27.35
CA ALA A 160 5.69 0.48 -28.37
C ALA A 160 6.66 -0.42 -29.13
N TYR A 161 7.39 -1.28 -28.42
CA TYR A 161 8.30 -2.26 -29.00
C TYR A 161 7.56 -3.30 -29.87
N GLU A 162 6.47 -3.87 -29.37
CA GLU A 162 5.61 -4.80 -30.13
C GLU A 162 5.02 -4.17 -31.39
N ALA A 163 4.61 -2.89 -31.31
CA ALA A 163 4.09 -2.15 -32.46
C ALA A 163 5.16 -1.89 -33.54
N THR A 164 6.43 -1.74 -33.14
CA THR A 164 7.56 -1.59 -34.09
C THR A 164 7.99 -2.96 -34.62
N ALA A 165 8.08 -3.98 -33.78
CA ALA A 165 8.42 -5.33 -34.17
C ALA A 165 7.36 -5.97 -35.11
N ALA A 166 6.08 -5.61 -34.93
CA ALA A 166 4.98 -6.07 -35.81
C ALA A 166 5.03 -5.47 -37.23
N LYS A 167 5.85 -4.43 -37.47
CA LYS A 167 6.07 -3.89 -38.82
C LYS A 167 7.12 -4.64 -39.63
N ASP A 168 7.96 -5.43 -38.95
CA ASP A 168 9.09 -6.13 -39.55
C ASP A 168 8.94 -7.65 -39.69
N THR A 169 7.78 -8.25 -39.30
CA THR A 169 7.55 -9.70 -39.47
C THR A 169 6.15 -10.02 -39.90
N PRO A 170 5.96 -10.99 -40.84
CA PRO A 170 4.61 -11.46 -41.20
C PRO A 170 3.98 -12.27 -40.09
N LYS A 171 2.68 -12.04 -39.89
CA LYS A 171 1.81 -12.70 -38.90
C LYS A 171 2.00 -14.22 -38.93
N THR A 172 2.41 -14.79 -37.81
CA THR A 172 2.04 -16.15 -37.46
C THR A 172 1.65 -16.17 -35.95
N ALA A 173 0.47 -16.75 -35.76
CA ALA A 173 -0.34 -16.79 -34.56
C ALA A 173 0.30 -17.57 -33.40
N ALA A 174 0.02 -17.15 -32.16
CA ALA A 174 -0.71 -18.00 -31.20
C ALA A 174 -0.71 -17.32 -29.84
N ARG A 175 -1.87 -16.81 -29.47
CA ARG A 175 -2.21 -16.37 -28.11
C ARG A 175 -2.41 -17.63 -27.29
N SER A 176 -1.42 -17.98 -26.48
CA SER A 176 -1.60 -19.01 -25.45
C SER A 176 -2.14 -18.36 -24.19
N GLU A 177 -3.43 -18.52 -23.96
CA GLU A 177 -4.04 -18.27 -22.65
C GLU A 177 -3.57 -19.37 -21.69
N HIS A 178 -2.68 -19.02 -20.78
CA HIS A 178 -2.37 -19.89 -19.65
C HIS A 178 -3.49 -19.79 -18.63
N LYS A 179 -4.45 -20.70 -18.77
CA LYS A 179 -5.41 -21.03 -17.71
C LYS A 179 -4.63 -21.82 -16.64
N VAL A 180 -4.27 -21.16 -15.56
CA VAL A 180 -3.66 -21.83 -14.41
C VAL A 180 -4.76 -22.58 -13.67
N GLU A 181 -4.79 -23.89 -13.79
CA GLU A 181 -5.60 -24.75 -12.95
C GLU A 181 -5.11 -24.68 -11.51
N ALA A 182 -6.02 -24.32 -10.61
CA ALA A 182 -5.74 -24.26 -9.17
C ALA A 182 -5.55 -25.68 -8.63
N LYS A 183 -4.29 -26.11 -8.46
CA LYS A 183 -3.98 -27.27 -7.62
C LYS A 183 -4.34 -26.97 -6.17
N ALA A 184 -4.97 -27.92 -5.49
CA ALA A 184 -5.26 -27.83 -4.07
C ALA A 184 -3.97 -27.55 -3.28
N ILE A 185 -3.90 -26.40 -2.62
CA ILE A 185 -2.73 -25.95 -1.86
C ILE A 185 -2.85 -26.56 -0.47
N THR A 186 -2.02 -27.54 -0.16
CA THR A 186 -1.80 -28.07 1.18
C THR A 186 -0.65 -27.27 1.81
N GLY A 187 -0.98 -26.24 2.61
CA GLY A 187 0.04 -25.41 3.25
C GLY A 187 -0.57 -24.23 3.99
N HIS A 188 0.27 -23.50 4.71
CA HIS A 188 -0.14 -22.28 5.39
C HIS A 188 -0.52 -21.20 4.35
N LYS A 189 -1.67 -20.56 4.56
CA LYS A 189 -2.15 -19.48 3.69
C LYS A 189 -1.87 -18.14 4.33
N VAL A 190 -1.08 -17.31 3.67
CA VAL A 190 -1.00 -15.89 3.98
C VAL A 190 -2.23 -15.22 3.36
N THR A 191 -3.11 -14.68 4.20
CA THR A 191 -4.33 -13.99 3.77
C THR A 191 -4.18 -12.50 3.94
N ALA A 192 -4.62 -11.72 2.94
CA ALA A 192 -4.70 -10.28 3.07
C ALA A 192 -5.78 -9.91 4.09
N PRO A 193 -5.47 -9.08 5.10
CA PRO A 193 -6.44 -8.64 6.11
C PRO A 193 -7.47 -7.66 5.55
N LEU A 194 -7.16 -7.05 4.41
CA LEU A 194 -8.01 -6.10 3.69
C LEU A 194 -8.08 -6.53 2.22
N PRO A 195 -9.24 -6.43 1.58
CA PRO A 195 -9.29 -6.60 0.13
C PRO A 195 -8.69 -5.37 -0.55
N GLY A 196 -7.98 -5.64 -1.62
CA GLY A 196 -7.29 -4.62 -2.40
C GLY A 196 -6.72 -5.21 -3.69
N LYS A 197 -6.08 -4.37 -4.48
CA LYS A 197 -5.37 -4.77 -5.68
C LYS A 197 -3.94 -5.16 -5.33
N ILE A 198 -3.48 -6.33 -5.73
CA ILE A 198 -2.07 -6.70 -5.60
C ILE A 198 -1.25 -5.81 -6.54
N ILE A 199 -0.33 -5.04 -5.96
CA ILE A 199 0.59 -4.18 -6.72
C ILE A 199 1.87 -4.95 -7.05
N ALA A 200 2.43 -5.65 -6.06
CA ALA A 200 3.68 -6.37 -6.24
C ALA A 200 3.73 -7.64 -5.38
N LEU A 201 4.33 -8.68 -5.93
CA LEU A 201 4.77 -9.87 -5.20
C LEU A 201 6.26 -9.69 -4.89
N LYS A 202 6.64 -9.79 -3.62
CA LYS A 202 8.03 -9.63 -3.15
C LYS A 202 8.77 -10.97 -3.10
N VAL A 203 8.07 -12.07 -3.33
CA VAL A 203 8.59 -13.44 -3.28
C VAL A 203 8.18 -14.19 -4.53
N LYS A 204 8.97 -15.19 -4.90
CA LYS A 204 8.73 -16.11 -6.03
C LYS A 204 8.49 -17.52 -5.50
N VAL A 205 7.91 -18.37 -6.35
CA VAL A 205 7.75 -19.80 -6.02
C VAL A 205 9.12 -20.43 -5.81
N GLY A 206 9.30 -21.03 -4.62
CA GLY A 206 10.57 -21.65 -4.20
C GLY A 206 11.41 -20.80 -3.25
N ASP A 207 11.04 -19.52 -3.01
CA ASP A 207 11.76 -18.67 -2.06
C ASP A 207 11.48 -19.13 -0.62
N LYS A 208 12.50 -19.08 0.24
CA LYS A 208 12.35 -19.27 1.67
C LYS A 208 11.90 -17.96 2.31
N VAL A 209 10.78 -17.98 2.99
CA VAL A 209 10.18 -16.83 3.65
C VAL A 209 10.34 -16.94 5.16
N LYS A 210 10.67 -15.84 5.83
CA LYS A 210 10.77 -15.77 7.30
C LYS A 210 9.51 -15.13 7.88
N ALA A 211 9.17 -15.47 9.12
CA ALA A 211 8.10 -14.79 9.84
C ALA A 211 8.40 -13.28 9.92
N GLY A 212 7.38 -12.45 9.61
CA GLY A 212 7.51 -11.00 9.51
C GLY A 212 8.06 -10.48 8.17
N GLN A 213 8.49 -11.36 7.25
CA GLN A 213 8.96 -10.94 5.94
C GLN A 213 7.79 -10.50 5.05
N GLU A 214 7.96 -9.37 4.37
CA GLU A 214 7.02 -8.84 3.39
C GLU A 214 6.94 -9.76 2.17
N VAL A 215 5.73 -10.23 1.85
CA VAL A 215 5.50 -11.18 0.74
C VAL A 215 4.69 -10.56 -0.40
N VAL A 216 3.77 -9.64 -0.07
CA VAL A 216 2.89 -8.97 -1.04
C VAL A 216 2.71 -7.52 -0.66
N ILE A 217 2.67 -6.63 -1.65
CA ILE A 217 2.18 -5.27 -1.50
C ILE A 217 0.79 -5.18 -2.10
N LEU A 218 -0.15 -4.75 -1.29
CA LEU A 218 -1.56 -4.60 -1.62
C LEU A 218 -1.96 -3.12 -1.60
N GLU A 219 -2.56 -2.62 -2.66
CA GLU A 219 -3.24 -1.32 -2.64
C GLU A 219 -4.64 -1.49 -2.08
N ALA A 220 -4.87 -0.89 -0.92
CA ALA A 220 -6.19 -0.74 -0.34
C ALA A 220 -6.35 0.71 0.09
N MET A 221 -7.50 1.34 -0.18
CA MET A 221 -7.77 2.75 0.16
C MET A 221 -6.83 3.77 -0.50
N LYS A 222 -6.39 3.51 -1.72
CA LYS A 222 -5.37 4.32 -2.42
C LYS A 222 -4.06 4.42 -1.61
N MET A 223 -3.81 3.44 -0.75
CA MET A 223 -2.63 3.35 0.08
C MET A 223 -2.01 1.96 -0.07
N GLU A 224 -0.69 1.92 -0.03
CA GLU A 224 0.06 0.67 -0.08
C GLU A 224 0.10 0.02 1.29
N ASN A 225 -0.24 -1.26 1.36
CA ASN A 225 -0.21 -2.06 2.57
C ASN A 225 0.67 -3.28 2.34
N SER A 226 1.69 -3.42 3.16
CA SER A 226 2.57 -4.59 3.13
C SER A 226 1.93 -5.76 3.87
N ILE A 227 1.84 -6.89 3.19
CA ILE A 227 1.41 -8.16 3.77
C ILE A 227 2.64 -8.98 4.09
N THR A 228 2.79 -9.32 5.34
CA THR A 228 3.93 -10.12 5.83
C THR A 228 3.52 -11.57 6.09
N SER A 229 4.50 -12.47 6.00
CA SER A 229 4.28 -13.85 6.44
C SER A 229 4.23 -13.92 7.96
N ASP A 230 3.29 -14.67 8.50
CA ASP A 230 3.16 -14.97 9.92
C ASP A 230 3.88 -16.28 10.31
N VAL A 231 4.43 -17.01 9.33
CA VAL A 231 5.21 -18.22 9.50
C VAL A 231 6.50 -18.19 8.68
N ALA A 232 7.47 -19.01 9.08
CA ALA A 232 8.75 -19.21 8.39
C ALA A 232 8.71 -20.47 7.52
#